data_c12851461ee03dfc243110b34a2d4205
#
_entry.id   c12851461ee03dfc243110b34a2d4205
#
_cell.length_a   1.000
_cell.length_b   1.000
_cell.length_c   1.000
_cell.angle_alpha   90.00
_cell.angle_beta   90.00
_cell.angle_gamma   90.00
#
_symmetry.space_group_name_H-M   'P 1'
#
loop_
_entity.id
_entity.type
_entity.pdbx_description
1 polymer ?
#
loop_
_entity_poly.entity_id
_entity_poly.type
_entity_poly.pdbx_seq_one_letter_code
_entity_poly.pdbx_strand_id
1 'polypeptide(L)'
;GVILNIRRQPGANVIDTVDRIKALLPQLQSTLPASLDVQVLTDRTTTIRASVKDMQVELALAIGLVVAVIFVFLRSASATLIPSFAVPLSLVGTFGVMYLAGFSINNLTLMALTISTGFVVDDAIVMIENIARYVEEGEPPLQAALKGAKQIGFTIISLTISLIAVLIPLLFMGDVVGRLFHEFAITMAVAILLSAVVSLTLTPMLCARLLRHTPEESHGRLYQATGRFFDRTIAHYGRALQWVLNRRGLTWLAFGATLVLTVVLYLWVPKGFFPVQDTGTLQATTEADQSISFAAMAERQQRLAERILQDPAVKSVSSFIGVDGANTTLNTGR
;
A
#
# COMPACT_ATOMS: atom_id res chain seq x y z
N GLY A 1 4.60 -25.89 33.09
CA GLY A 1 5.33 -24.61 33.00
C GLY A 1 4.47 -23.42 33.40
N VAL A 2 5.10 -22.30 33.71
CA VAL A 2 4.40 -21.03 33.98
C VAL A 2 4.41 -20.18 32.72
N ILE A 3 3.26 -19.69 32.31
CA ILE A 3 3.13 -18.85 31.13
C ILE A 3 2.95 -17.41 31.57
N LEU A 4 3.82 -16.52 31.08
CA LEU A 4 3.72 -15.08 31.26
C LEU A 4 3.14 -14.45 29.99
N ASN A 5 1.95 -13.91 30.11
CA ASN A 5 1.30 -13.23 28.99
C ASN A 5 1.51 -11.71 29.14
N ILE A 6 2.39 -11.15 28.32
CA ILE A 6 2.73 -9.74 28.37
C ILE A 6 1.81 -8.96 27.41
N ARG A 7 1.10 -7.97 27.94
CA ARG A 7 0.19 -7.09 27.17
C ARG A 7 0.74 -5.67 27.14
N ARG A 8 0.73 -5.06 25.97
CA ARG A 8 1.10 -3.65 25.82
C ARG A 8 -0.03 -2.72 26.30
N GLN A 9 0.32 -1.53 26.71
CA GLN A 9 -0.66 -0.47 26.95
C GLN A 9 -1.27 0.03 25.62
N PRO A 10 -2.54 0.46 25.61
CA PRO A 10 -3.13 1.10 24.45
C PRO A 10 -2.26 2.27 23.95
N GLY A 11 -2.03 2.35 22.66
CA GLY A 11 -1.19 3.39 22.03
C GLY A 11 0.32 3.14 22.04
N ALA A 12 0.84 2.17 22.81
CA ALA A 12 2.27 1.85 22.77
C ALA A 12 2.66 1.13 21.48
N ASN A 13 3.87 1.40 20.97
CA ASN A 13 4.41 0.71 19.81
C ASN A 13 4.72 -0.75 20.16
N VAL A 14 4.12 -1.69 19.40
CA VAL A 14 4.28 -3.14 19.65
C VAL A 14 5.71 -3.58 19.43
N ILE A 15 6.37 -3.10 18.37
CA ILE A 15 7.72 -3.49 17.99
C ILE A 15 8.71 -3.04 19.07
N ASP A 16 8.68 -1.75 19.46
CA ASP A 16 9.54 -1.19 20.49
C ASP A 16 9.35 -1.89 21.84
N THR A 17 8.10 -2.20 22.19
CA THR A 17 7.78 -2.89 23.45
C THR A 17 8.41 -4.28 23.46
N VAL A 18 8.27 -5.05 22.38
CA VAL A 18 8.85 -6.39 22.27
C VAL A 18 10.38 -6.33 22.23
N ASP A 19 10.97 -5.34 21.57
CA ASP A 19 12.42 -5.18 21.53
C ASP A 19 13.01 -4.88 22.91
N ARG A 20 12.35 -4.01 23.69
CA ARG A 20 12.73 -3.76 25.10
C ARG A 20 12.60 -5.00 25.97
N ILE A 21 11.54 -5.79 25.79
CA ILE A 21 11.36 -7.04 26.52
C ILE A 21 12.47 -8.03 26.16
N LYS A 22 12.75 -8.22 24.86
CA LYS A 22 13.82 -9.11 24.41
C LYS A 22 15.21 -8.66 24.91
N ALA A 23 15.45 -7.36 25.00
CA ALA A 23 16.70 -6.82 25.56
C ALA A 23 16.83 -7.06 27.07
N LEU A 24 15.71 -7.09 27.80
CA LEU A 24 15.69 -7.39 29.25
C LEU A 24 15.75 -8.89 29.56
N LEU A 25 15.35 -9.75 28.62
CA LEU A 25 15.24 -11.18 28.83
C LEU A 25 16.56 -11.84 29.35
N PRO A 26 17.74 -11.52 28.76
CA PRO A 26 19.01 -12.10 29.24
C PRO A 26 19.33 -11.70 30.68
N GLN A 27 19.02 -10.47 31.08
CA GLN A 27 19.22 -10.01 32.46
C GLN A 27 18.29 -10.75 33.43
N LEU A 28 17.03 -10.93 33.04
CA LEU A 28 16.08 -11.71 33.85
C LEU A 28 16.49 -13.16 33.95
N GLN A 29 16.92 -13.77 32.85
CA GLN A 29 17.40 -15.16 32.86
C GLN A 29 18.60 -15.37 33.79
N SER A 30 19.52 -14.40 33.88
CA SER A 30 20.68 -14.49 34.76
C SER A 30 20.32 -14.43 36.25
N THR A 31 19.13 -13.91 36.60
CA THR A 31 18.64 -13.87 38.00
C THR A 31 17.80 -15.06 38.39
N LEU A 32 17.42 -15.91 37.42
CA LEU A 32 16.60 -17.09 37.67
C LEU A 32 17.49 -18.32 38.04
N PRO A 33 16.96 -19.28 38.83
CA PRO A 33 17.61 -20.53 39.04
C PRO A 33 17.92 -21.28 37.73
N ALA A 34 19.08 -21.94 37.67
CA ALA A 34 19.51 -22.68 36.46
C ALA A 34 18.58 -23.84 36.04
N SER A 35 17.64 -24.23 36.92
CA SER A 35 16.60 -25.22 36.63
C SER A 35 15.41 -24.67 35.81
N LEU A 36 15.34 -23.35 35.61
CA LEU A 36 14.25 -22.69 34.84
C LEU A 36 14.73 -22.31 33.44
N ASP A 37 14.11 -22.92 32.44
CA ASP A 37 14.31 -22.55 31.04
C ASP A 37 13.20 -21.55 30.62
N VAL A 38 13.62 -20.40 30.06
CA VAL A 38 12.70 -19.36 29.63
C VAL A 38 12.70 -19.30 28.11
N GLN A 39 11.58 -19.64 27.52
CA GLN A 39 11.40 -19.65 26.07
C GLN A 39 10.31 -18.66 25.63
N VAL A 40 10.54 -17.98 24.51
CA VAL A 40 9.53 -17.14 23.87
C VAL A 40 8.62 -18.04 23.03
N LEU A 41 7.42 -18.32 23.53
CA LEU A 41 6.45 -19.19 22.84
C LEU A 41 5.83 -18.52 21.62
N THR A 42 5.46 -17.25 21.73
CA THR A 42 4.78 -16.53 20.66
C THR A 42 5.28 -15.10 20.60
N ASP A 43 5.71 -14.68 19.42
CA ASP A 43 6.05 -13.29 19.10
C ASP A 43 5.18 -12.80 17.96
N ARG A 44 4.22 -11.93 18.27
CA ARG A 44 3.32 -11.34 17.27
C ARG A 44 3.98 -10.28 16.38
N THR A 45 5.21 -9.83 16.72
CA THR A 45 5.89 -8.82 15.91
C THR A 45 6.55 -9.38 14.65
N THR A 46 6.74 -10.68 14.54
CA THR A 46 7.34 -11.32 13.36
C THR A 46 6.54 -11.04 12.09
N THR A 47 5.22 -11.25 12.13
CA THR A 47 4.31 -10.94 11.02
C THR A 47 4.22 -9.44 10.75
N ILE A 48 4.16 -8.62 11.80
CA ILE A 48 4.12 -7.15 11.66
C ILE A 48 5.39 -6.63 10.98
N ARG A 49 6.57 -7.11 11.41
CA ARG A 49 7.86 -6.72 10.80
C ARG A 49 7.96 -7.16 9.34
N ALA A 50 7.52 -8.38 9.04
CA ALA A 50 7.48 -8.89 7.67
C ALA A 50 6.58 -7.99 6.80
N SER A 51 5.35 -7.73 7.24
CA SER A 51 4.42 -6.86 6.51
C SER A 51 4.97 -5.44 6.29
N VAL A 52 5.56 -4.81 7.30
CA VAL A 52 6.16 -3.48 7.15
C VAL A 52 7.32 -3.50 6.15
N LYS A 53 8.17 -4.53 6.21
CA LYS A 53 9.29 -4.69 5.28
C LYS A 53 8.79 -4.91 3.85
N ASP A 54 7.79 -5.75 3.65
CA ASP A 54 7.20 -6.03 2.34
C ASP A 54 6.60 -4.75 1.75
N MET A 55 5.85 -3.99 2.53
CA MET A 55 5.28 -2.70 2.08
C MET A 55 6.36 -1.66 1.76
N GLN A 56 7.48 -1.63 2.49
CA GLN A 56 8.62 -0.76 2.15
C GLN A 56 9.26 -1.15 0.81
N VAL A 57 9.41 -2.45 0.56
CA VAL A 57 9.93 -2.97 -0.71
C VAL A 57 8.95 -2.65 -1.85
N GLU A 58 7.65 -2.85 -1.63
CA GLU A 58 6.60 -2.50 -2.60
C GLU A 58 6.60 -1.01 -2.95
N LEU A 59 6.74 -0.13 -1.95
CA LEU A 59 6.84 1.31 -2.18
C LEU A 59 8.08 1.67 -3.01
N ALA A 60 9.23 1.09 -2.69
CA ALA A 60 10.46 1.30 -3.44
C ALA A 60 10.35 0.79 -4.89
N LEU A 61 9.75 -0.40 -5.07
CA LEU A 61 9.47 -0.96 -6.40
C LEU A 61 8.47 -0.11 -7.18
N ALA A 62 7.41 0.38 -6.54
CA ALA A 62 6.43 1.26 -7.17
C ALA A 62 7.10 2.54 -7.70
N ILE A 63 7.92 3.20 -6.88
CA ILE A 63 8.68 4.39 -7.30
C ILE A 63 9.63 4.05 -8.46
N GLY A 64 10.39 2.97 -8.36
CA GLY A 64 11.32 2.55 -9.40
C GLY A 64 10.62 2.21 -10.73
N LEU A 65 9.51 1.48 -10.66
CA LEU A 65 8.71 1.11 -11.83
C LEU A 65 8.11 2.36 -12.50
N VAL A 66 7.57 3.25 -11.70
CA VAL A 66 7.01 4.51 -12.19
C VAL A 66 8.06 5.33 -12.92
N VAL A 67 9.25 5.52 -12.34
CA VAL A 67 10.37 6.23 -12.99
C VAL A 67 10.78 5.53 -14.28
N ALA A 68 10.83 4.20 -14.30
CA ALA A 68 11.15 3.43 -15.50
C ALA A 68 10.10 3.61 -16.61
N VAL A 69 8.82 3.58 -16.25
CA VAL A 69 7.71 3.81 -17.20
C VAL A 69 7.79 5.23 -17.77
N ILE A 70 8.00 6.25 -16.95
CA ILE A 70 8.16 7.64 -17.38
C ILE A 70 9.34 7.76 -18.36
N PHE A 71 10.47 7.12 -18.05
CA PHE A 71 11.62 7.11 -18.92
C PHE A 71 11.33 6.52 -20.31
N VAL A 72 10.55 5.43 -20.35
CA VAL A 72 10.14 4.80 -21.61
C VAL A 72 9.23 5.71 -22.44
N PHE A 73 8.31 6.43 -21.78
CA PHE A 73 7.35 7.30 -22.47
C PHE A 73 7.98 8.63 -22.89
N LEU A 74 8.66 9.34 -21.98
CA LEU A 74 9.27 10.63 -22.28
C LEU A 74 10.57 10.50 -23.07
N ARG A 75 11.22 9.34 -23.07
CA ARG A 75 12.45 9.03 -23.82
C ARG A 75 13.57 10.06 -23.61
N SER A 76 13.51 10.82 -22.53
CA SER A 76 14.44 11.89 -22.16
C SER A 76 14.85 11.74 -20.69
N ALA A 77 16.14 11.57 -20.44
CA ALA A 77 16.66 11.47 -19.07
C ALA A 77 16.41 12.74 -18.27
N SER A 78 16.56 13.92 -18.90
CA SER A 78 16.30 15.21 -18.25
C SER A 78 14.85 15.37 -17.83
N ALA A 79 13.89 14.96 -18.70
CA ALA A 79 12.47 14.99 -18.40
C ALA A 79 12.11 13.98 -17.29
N THR A 80 12.73 12.79 -17.29
CA THR A 80 12.49 11.75 -16.28
C THR A 80 12.99 12.14 -14.88
N LEU A 81 14.08 12.91 -14.81
CA LEU A 81 14.61 13.39 -13.52
C LEU A 81 13.60 14.26 -12.76
N ILE A 82 12.75 15.01 -13.45
CA ILE A 82 11.82 15.95 -12.83
C ILE A 82 10.82 15.22 -11.92
N PRO A 83 10.05 14.23 -12.40
CA PRO A 83 9.15 13.47 -11.53
C PRO A 83 9.91 12.58 -10.53
N SER A 84 11.15 12.17 -10.86
CA SER A 84 12.00 11.43 -9.92
C SER A 84 12.38 12.25 -8.68
N PHE A 85 12.36 13.58 -8.75
CA PHE A 85 12.49 14.46 -7.60
C PHE A 85 11.17 14.83 -6.96
N ALA A 86 10.12 15.01 -7.78
CA ALA A 86 8.80 15.41 -7.29
C ALA A 86 8.18 14.36 -6.37
N VAL A 87 8.29 13.07 -6.74
CA VAL A 87 7.70 11.96 -5.97
C VAL A 87 8.32 11.84 -4.57
N PRO A 88 9.65 11.69 -4.40
CA PRO A 88 10.24 11.62 -3.06
C PRO A 88 9.94 12.86 -2.21
N LEU A 89 9.93 14.06 -2.81
CA LEU A 89 9.64 15.28 -2.08
C LEU A 89 8.21 15.31 -1.55
N SER A 90 7.23 14.89 -2.36
CA SER A 90 5.83 14.80 -1.94
C SER A 90 5.66 13.75 -0.84
N LEU A 91 6.33 12.60 -0.94
CA LEU A 91 6.27 11.55 0.08
C LEU A 91 6.93 12.00 1.40
N VAL A 92 8.11 12.64 1.34
CA VAL A 92 8.80 13.19 2.53
C VAL A 92 7.93 14.25 3.19
N GLY A 93 7.30 15.13 2.40
CA GLY A 93 6.36 16.11 2.91
C GLY A 93 5.16 15.43 3.61
N THR A 94 4.65 14.34 3.03
CA THR A 94 3.56 13.56 3.63
C THR A 94 3.97 12.94 4.96
N PHE A 95 5.16 12.34 5.05
CA PHE A 95 5.70 11.87 6.34
C PHE A 95 5.81 12.98 7.38
N GLY A 96 6.21 14.19 6.96
CA GLY A 96 6.25 15.36 7.84
C GLY A 96 4.88 15.70 8.42
N VAL A 97 3.83 15.73 7.59
CA VAL A 97 2.45 15.97 8.05
C VAL A 97 1.94 14.83 8.92
N MET A 98 2.20 13.57 8.57
CA MET A 98 1.86 12.41 9.40
C MET A 98 2.48 12.52 10.78
N TYR A 99 3.75 12.91 10.87
CA TYR A 99 4.43 13.13 12.14
C TYR A 99 3.76 14.21 12.98
N LEU A 100 3.42 15.36 12.38
CA LEU A 100 2.74 16.46 13.05
C LEU A 100 1.32 16.09 13.51
N ALA A 101 0.63 15.23 12.75
CA ALA A 101 -0.70 14.71 13.07
C ALA A 101 -0.68 13.58 14.11
N GLY A 102 0.50 13.08 14.51
CA GLY A 102 0.65 11.96 15.44
C GLY A 102 0.27 10.60 14.84
N PHE A 103 0.27 10.48 13.51
CA PHE A 103 -0.03 9.22 12.82
C PHE A 103 1.15 8.26 12.88
N SER A 104 0.84 6.98 13.01
CA SER A 104 1.85 5.92 13.00
C SER A 104 2.12 5.42 11.58
N ILE A 105 3.35 4.93 11.35
CA ILE A 105 3.65 4.15 10.16
C ILE A 105 3.10 2.74 10.38
N ASN A 106 2.03 2.41 9.69
CA ASN A 106 1.37 1.11 9.73
C ASN A 106 1.04 0.64 8.31
N ASN A 107 0.55 -0.59 8.16
CA ASN A 107 0.25 -1.17 6.85
C ASN A 107 -0.72 -0.30 6.02
N LEU A 108 -1.71 0.32 6.66
CA LEU A 108 -2.70 1.14 5.97
C LEU A 108 -2.11 2.47 5.49
N THR A 109 -1.30 3.14 6.33
CA THR A 109 -0.63 4.39 5.94
C THR A 109 0.44 4.16 4.87
N LEU A 110 1.19 3.04 4.93
CA LEU A 110 2.12 2.64 3.87
C LEU A 110 1.40 2.30 2.56
N MET A 111 0.27 1.59 2.64
CA MET A 111 -0.58 1.32 1.48
C MET A 111 -1.12 2.63 0.86
N ALA A 112 -1.55 3.60 1.69
CA ALA A 112 -1.96 4.92 1.22
C ALA A 112 -0.82 5.62 0.45
N LEU A 113 0.41 5.58 0.97
CA LEU A 113 1.59 6.15 0.32
C LEU A 113 1.92 5.45 -1.00
N THR A 114 1.83 4.11 -1.03
CA THR A 114 2.06 3.33 -2.26
C THR A 114 1.06 3.68 -3.34
N ILE A 115 -0.24 3.74 -3.00
CA ILE A 115 -1.30 4.14 -3.94
C ILE A 115 -1.13 5.59 -4.37
N SER A 116 -0.84 6.50 -3.43
CA SER A 116 -0.68 7.92 -3.73
C SER A 116 0.51 8.20 -4.66
N THR A 117 1.54 7.33 -4.68
CA THR A 117 2.68 7.45 -5.60
C THR A 117 2.22 7.51 -7.06
N GLY A 118 1.19 6.74 -7.43
CA GLY A 118 0.61 6.79 -8.77
C GLY A 118 -0.01 8.15 -9.08
N PHE A 119 -0.82 8.70 -8.17
CA PHE A 119 -1.45 10.02 -8.36
C PHE A 119 -0.43 11.16 -8.37
N VAL A 120 0.57 11.08 -7.49
CA VAL A 120 1.66 12.07 -7.40
C VAL A 120 2.42 12.18 -8.72
N VAL A 121 2.65 11.05 -9.36
CA VAL A 121 3.38 11.00 -10.63
C VAL A 121 2.55 11.52 -11.78
N ASP A 122 1.27 11.21 -11.80
CA ASP A 122 0.38 11.58 -12.88
C ASP A 122 0.29 13.11 -13.06
N ASP A 123 0.16 13.85 -11.97
CA ASP A 123 0.18 15.32 -11.98
C ASP A 123 1.49 15.88 -12.59
N ALA A 124 2.61 15.28 -12.21
CA ALA A 124 3.92 15.70 -12.73
C ALA A 124 4.08 15.36 -14.22
N ILE A 125 3.64 14.18 -14.65
CA ILE A 125 3.72 13.75 -16.06
C ILE A 125 2.92 14.69 -16.96
N VAL A 126 1.66 14.95 -16.62
CA VAL A 126 0.78 15.82 -17.41
C VAL A 126 1.35 17.24 -17.52
N MET A 127 1.94 17.75 -16.44
CA MET A 127 2.62 19.05 -16.45
C MET A 127 3.83 19.06 -17.36
N ILE A 128 4.71 18.06 -17.25
CA ILE A 128 5.94 17.95 -18.03
C ILE A 128 5.62 17.80 -19.52
N GLU A 129 4.68 16.90 -19.86
CA GLU A 129 4.28 16.65 -21.25
C GLU A 129 3.79 17.94 -21.92
N ASN A 130 2.93 18.70 -21.24
CA ASN A 130 2.42 19.95 -21.78
C ASN A 130 3.52 21.02 -21.97
N ILE A 131 4.44 21.12 -21.00
CA ILE A 131 5.57 22.07 -21.11
C ILE A 131 6.54 21.61 -22.21
N ALA A 132 6.86 20.30 -22.26
CA ALA A 132 7.76 19.73 -23.26
C ALA A 132 7.26 20.00 -24.69
N ARG A 133 5.95 19.87 -24.92
CA ARG A 133 5.33 20.19 -26.21
C ARG A 133 5.61 21.63 -26.65
N TYR A 134 5.49 22.63 -25.77
CA TYR A 134 5.81 24.01 -26.10
C TYR A 134 7.31 24.24 -26.35
N VAL A 135 8.18 23.50 -25.63
CA VAL A 135 9.64 23.54 -25.89
C VAL A 135 9.95 22.93 -27.26
N GLU A 136 9.29 21.85 -27.66
CA GLU A 136 9.42 21.22 -28.97
C GLU A 136 8.88 22.12 -30.10
N GLU A 137 7.83 22.92 -29.87
CA GLU A 137 7.32 23.92 -30.76
C GLU A 137 8.27 25.13 -30.92
N GLY A 138 9.40 25.16 -30.19
CA GLY A 138 10.44 26.16 -30.27
C GLY A 138 10.30 27.35 -29.30
N GLU A 139 9.40 27.27 -28.33
CA GLU A 139 9.27 28.33 -27.30
C GLU A 139 10.45 28.25 -26.30
N PRO A 140 10.94 29.41 -25.81
CA PRO A 140 11.96 29.40 -24.76
C PRO A 140 11.48 28.65 -23.51
N PRO A 141 12.34 27.83 -22.85
CA PRO A 141 11.91 26.93 -21.78
C PRO A 141 11.17 27.61 -20.63
N LEU A 142 11.55 28.84 -20.27
CA LEU A 142 10.87 29.61 -19.22
C LEU A 142 9.44 30.03 -19.65
N GLN A 143 9.28 30.47 -20.88
CA GLN A 143 7.97 30.85 -21.40
C GLN A 143 7.08 29.63 -21.59
N ALA A 144 7.63 28.55 -22.13
CA ALA A 144 6.96 27.25 -22.24
C ALA A 144 6.46 26.75 -20.89
N ALA A 145 7.29 26.84 -19.82
CA ALA A 145 6.92 26.45 -18.47
C ALA A 145 5.77 27.30 -17.90
N LEU A 146 5.82 28.63 -18.06
CA LEU A 146 4.76 29.51 -17.59
C LEU A 146 3.45 29.30 -18.35
N LYS A 147 3.51 29.12 -19.66
CA LYS A 147 2.33 28.90 -20.52
C LYS A 147 1.71 27.54 -20.25
N GLY A 148 2.54 26.48 -20.18
CA GLY A 148 2.10 25.13 -19.87
C GLY A 148 1.48 25.01 -18.47
N ALA A 149 2.10 25.59 -17.46
CA ALA A 149 1.58 25.61 -16.09
C ALA A 149 0.24 26.37 -16.01
N LYS A 150 0.11 27.50 -16.71
CA LYS A 150 -1.15 28.26 -16.77
C LYS A 150 -2.28 27.46 -17.43
N GLN A 151 -1.97 26.71 -18.48
CA GLN A 151 -2.97 25.94 -19.22
C GLN A 151 -3.51 24.76 -18.41
N ILE A 152 -2.62 24.03 -17.73
CA ILE A 152 -2.99 22.79 -17.03
C ILE A 152 -3.29 23.01 -15.54
N GLY A 153 -2.89 24.15 -14.96
CA GLY A 153 -3.03 24.41 -13.53
C GLY A 153 -4.45 24.21 -13.02
N PHE A 154 -5.46 24.69 -13.74
CA PHE A 154 -6.86 24.47 -13.37
C PHE A 154 -7.25 22.98 -13.41
N THR A 155 -6.74 22.23 -14.39
CA THR A 155 -7.01 20.79 -14.51
C THR A 155 -6.43 20.03 -13.32
N ILE A 156 -5.18 20.30 -12.92
CA ILE A 156 -4.55 19.67 -11.75
C ILE A 156 -5.35 19.98 -10.48
N ILE A 157 -5.71 21.24 -10.25
CA ILE A 157 -6.51 21.63 -9.08
C ILE A 157 -7.86 20.90 -9.07
N SER A 158 -8.55 20.83 -10.20
CA SER A 158 -9.84 20.14 -10.31
C SER A 158 -9.72 18.64 -10.06
N LEU A 159 -8.68 18.00 -10.59
CA LEU A 159 -8.39 16.57 -10.34
C LEU A 159 -8.08 16.31 -8.87
N THR A 160 -7.22 17.13 -8.27
CA THR A 160 -6.87 17.06 -6.83
C THR A 160 -8.12 17.15 -5.95
N ILE A 161 -8.98 18.16 -6.18
CA ILE A 161 -10.22 18.32 -5.43
C ILE A 161 -11.15 17.12 -5.62
N SER A 162 -11.27 16.62 -6.86
CA SER A 162 -12.12 15.46 -7.16
C SER A 162 -11.61 14.18 -6.48
N LEU A 163 -10.30 13.95 -6.47
CA LEU A 163 -9.69 12.80 -5.79
C LEU A 163 -9.89 12.87 -4.27
N ILE A 164 -9.72 14.06 -3.68
CA ILE A 164 -9.96 14.25 -2.23
C ILE A 164 -11.44 14.07 -1.92
N ALA A 165 -12.35 14.55 -2.77
CA ALA A 165 -13.79 14.40 -2.58
C ALA A 165 -14.22 12.92 -2.51
N VAL A 166 -13.57 12.04 -3.28
CA VAL A 166 -13.81 10.59 -3.21
C VAL A 166 -13.39 9.98 -1.86
N LEU A 167 -12.44 10.60 -1.15
CA LEU A 167 -11.98 10.12 0.16
C LEU A 167 -12.87 10.61 1.31
N ILE A 168 -13.68 11.66 1.09
CA ILE A 168 -14.56 12.23 2.13
C ILE A 168 -15.47 11.18 2.77
N PRO A 169 -16.16 10.28 2.04
CA PRO A 169 -17.00 9.26 2.65
C PRO A 169 -16.24 8.34 3.63
N LEU A 170 -14.96 8.06 3.39
CA LEU A 170 -14.14 7.25 4.30
C LEU A 170 -13.91 7.94 5.66
N LEU A 171 -13.85 9.27 5.66
CA LEU A 171 -13.69 10.05 6.90
C LEU A 171 -14.95 10.05 7.77
N PHE A 172 -16.12 9.85 7.17
CA PHE A 172 -17.40 9.79 7.87
C PHE A 172 -17.84 8.37 8.23
N MET A 173 -17.03 7.36 7.92
CA MET A 173 -17.33 5.99 8.35
C MET A 173 -17.23 5.90 9.88
N GLY A 174 -18.25 5.31 10.49
CA GLY A 174 -18.28 5.00 11.92
C GLY A 174 -17.53 3.70 12.25
N ASP A 175 -17.58 3.33 13.52
CA ASP A 175 -17.08 2.07 14.07
C ASP A 175 -15.56 1.82 13.94
N VAL A 176 -15.18 0.56 14.09
CA VAL A 176 -13.78 0.12 14.00
C VAL A 176 -13.20 0.34 12.61
N VAL A 177 -14.02 0.14 11.58
CA VAL A 177 -13.61 0.28 10.17
C VAL A 177 -13.28 1.74 9.85
N GLY A 178 -14.13 2.68 10.28
CA GLY A 178 -13.88 4.11 10.09
C GLY A 178 -12.56 4.56 10.75
N ARG A 179 -12.28 4.09 11.96
CA ARG A 179 -11.02 4.40 12.66
C ARG A 179 -9.79 3.86 11.93
N LEU A 180 -9.88 2.68 11.32
CA LEU A 180 -8.79 2.11 10.54
C LEU A 180 -8.52 2.91 9.27
N PHE A 181 -9.58 3.27 8.54
CA PHE A 181 -9.44 3.98 7.26
C PHE A 181 -9.26 5.49 7.40
N HIS A 182 -9.44 6.06 8.59
CA HIS A 182 -9.26 7.50 8.83
C HIS A 182 -7.81 7.94 8.56
N GLU A 183 -6.83 7.27 9.16
CA GLU A 183 -5.40 7.56 8.92
C GLU A 183 -5.02 7.34 7.47
N PHE A 184 -5.54 6.28 6.83
CA PHE A 184 -5.35 6.00 5.42
C PHE A 184 -5.85 7.14 4.52
N ALA A 185 -7.10 7.57 4.73
CA ALA A 185 -7.73 8.60 3.90
C ALA A 185 -7.03 9.96 4.05
N ILE A 186 -6.67 10.36 5.28
CA ILE A 186 -5.94 11.61 5.51
C ILE A 186 -4.54 11.54 4.92
N THR A 187 -3.80 10.45 5.11
CA THR A 187 -2.45 10.28 4.55
C THR A 187 -2.50 10.40 3.03
N MET A 188 -3.46 9.76 2.37
CA MET A 188 -3.63 9.82 0.93
C MET A 188 -4.03 11.23 0.46
N ALA A 189 -4.98 11.88 1.14
CA ALA A 189 -5.39 13.25 0.82
C ALA A 189 -4.23 14.24 0.94
N VAL A 190 -3.42 14.13 1.99
CA VAL A 190 -2.23 14.97 2.19
C VAL A 190 -1.20 14.73 1.08
N ALA A 191 -0.94 13.48 0.72
CA ALA A 191 0.00 13.15 -0.36
C ALA A 191 -0.46 13.75 -1.70
N ILE A 192 -1.75 13.65 -2.02
CA ILE A 192 -2.33 14.24 -3.24
C ILE A 192 -2.24 15.78 -3.21
N LEU A 193 -2.54 16.42 -2.08
CA LEU A 193 -2.41 17.88 -1.93
C LEU A 193 -0.97 18.35 -2.12
N LEU A 194 -0.02 17.69 -1.47
CA LEU A 194 1.40 18.01 -1.61
C LEU A 194 1.89 17.77 -3.04
N SER A 195 1.40 16.71 -3.69
CA SER A 195 1.67 16.48 -5.11
C SER A 195 1.24 17.66 -5.96
N ALA A 196 0.01 18.13 -5.81
CA ALA A 196 -0.50 19.26 -6.56
C ALA A 196 0.36 20.53 -6.36
N VAL A 197 0.76 20.82 -5.12
CA VAL A 197 1.65 21.95 -4.81
C VAL A 197 3.01 21.76 -5.50
N VAL A 198 3.62 20.59 -5.40
CA VAL A 198 4.90 20.28 -6.05
C VAL A 198 4.77 20.35 -7.57
N SER A 199 3.72 19.79 -8.14
CA SER A 199 3.47 19.78 -9.59
C SER A 199 3.18 21.17 -10.16
N LEU A 200 2.58 22.07 -9.38
CA LEU A 200 2.32 23.44 -9.80
C LEU A 200 3.50 24.41 -9.56
N THR A 201 4.47 24.03 -8.74
CA THR A 201 5.59 24.91 -8.37
C THR A 201 6.94 24.35 -8.82
N LEU A 202 7.35 23.23 -8.27
CA LEU A 202 8.66 22.63 -8.51
C LEU A 202 8.76 22.10 -9.95
N THR A 203 7.75 21.40 -10.44
CA THR A 203 7.79 20.78 -11.77
C THR A 203 7.99 21.82 -12.90
N PRO A 204 7.22 22.92 -12.98
CA PRO A 204 7.47 23.96 -13.98
C PRO A 204 8.84 24.61 -13.85
N MET A 205 9.31 24.82 -12.61
CA MET A 205 10.64 25.42 -12.36
C MET A 205 11.75 24.49 -12.85
N LEU A 206 11.65 23.19 -12.60
CA LEU A 206 12.60 22.20 -13.09
C LEU A 206 12.52 22.06 -14.61
N CYS A 207 11.34 22.09 -15.20
CA CYS A 207 11.16 22.09 -16.65
C CYS A 207 11.86 23.28 -17.31
N ALA A 208 11.68 24.48 -16.76
CA ALA A 208 12.34 25.69 -17.28
C ALA A 208 13.87 25.61 -17.26
N ARG A 209 14.47 24.81 -16.37
CA ARG A 209 15.93 24.69 -16.21
C ARG A 209 16.53 23.46 -16.90
N LEU A 210 15.80 22.34 -16.92
CA LEU A 210 16.30 21.03 -17.36
C LEU A 210 15.87 20.66 -18.77
N LEU A 211 14.68 21.12 -19.23
CA LEU A 211 14.23 20.84 -20.59
C LEU A 211 15.01 21.71 -21.57
N ARG A 212 15.48 21.07 -22.63
CA ARG A 212 16.15 21.73 -23.76
C ARG A 212 15.59 21.19 -25.05
N HIS A 213 15.43 22.05 -26.03
CA HIS A 213 15.09 21.64 -27.38
C HIS A 213 16.26 20.81 -27.95
N THR A 214 16.01 19.54 -28.25
CA THR A 214 16.99 18.65 -28.88
C THR A 214 16.48 18.34 -30.29
N PRO A 215 17.21 18.74 -31.37
CA PRO A 215 16.77 18.44 -32.74
C PRO A 215 16.64 16.93 -32.95
N GLU A 216 15.60 16.52 -33.68
CA GLU A 216 15.27 15.09 -33.94
C GLU A 216 16.41 14.30 -34.58
N GLU A 217 17.29 14.97 -35.35
CA GLU A 217 18.40 14.35 -36.07
C GLU A 217 19.50 13.77 -35.18
N SER A 218 19.55 14.13 -33.89
CA SER A 218 20.59 13.68 -32.96
C SER A 218 20.23 12.38 -32.20
N HIS A 219 19.08 11.80 -32.47
CA HIS A 219 18.59 10.66 -31.69
C HIS A 219 19.05 9.30 -32.22
N GLY A 220 19.54 8.42 -31.34
CA GLY A 220 20.06 7.10 -31.67
C GLY A 220 18.98 6.13 -32.22
N ARG A 221 19.45 4.99 -32.79
CA ARG A 221 18.60 3.96 -33.44
C ARG A 221 17.52 3.41 -32.50
N LEU A 222 17.77 3.30 -31.20
CA LEU A 222 16.79 2.83 -30.20
C LEU A 222 15.63 3.82 -30.04
N TYR A 223 15.92 5.11 -29.98
CA TYR A 223 14.90 6.17 -29.93
C TYR A 223 13.97 6.15 -31.14
N GLN A 224 14.55 6.00 -32.35
CA GLN A 224 13.77 5.90 -33.57
C GLN A 224 12.95 4.60 -33.66
N ALA A 225 13.45 3.48 -33.11
CA ALA A 225 12.71 2.23 -33.07
C ALA A 225 11.50 2.29 -32.13
N THR A 226 11.69 2.85 -30.92
CA THR A 226 10.60 3.10 -29.97
C THR A 226 9.60 4.12 -30.51
N GLY A 227 10.05 5.19 -31.19
CA GLY A 227 9.19 6.15 -31.86
C GLY A 227 8.24 5.49 -32.84
N ARG A 228 8.78 4.71 -33.78
CA ARG A 228 7.97 3.97 -34.77
C ARG A 228 6.97 2.99 -34.14
N PHE A 229 7.29 2.42 -32.99
CA PHE A 229 6.34 1.58 -32.24
C PHE A 229 5.17 2.42 -31.70
N PHE A 230 5.46 3.56 -31.08
CA PHE A 230 4.42 4.46 -30.56
C PHE A 230 3.55 5.03 -31.68
N ASP A 231 4.15 5.47 -32.80
CA ASP A 231 3.42 6.01 -33.96
C ASP A 231 2.44 4.97 -34.54
N ARG A 232 2.90 3.71 -34.64
CA ARG A 232 2.02 2.61 -35.09
C ARG A 232 0.88 2.36 -34.10
N THR A 233 1.16 2.43 -32.81
CA THR A 233 0.15 2.24 -31.75
C THR A 233 -0.89 3.37 -31.79
N ILE A 234 -0.45 4.62 -31.94
CA ILE A 234 -1.32 5.79 -32.09
C ILE A 234 -2.19 5.65 -33.36
N ALA A 235 -1.59 5.27 -34.49
CA ALA A 235 -2.33 5.06 -35.71
C ALA A 235 -3.37 3.92 -35.62
N HIS A 236 -3.05 2.84 -34.88
CA HIS A 236 -4.00 1.77 -34.59
C HIS A 236 -5.14 2.24 -33.71
N TYR A 237 -4.81 2.95 -32.63
CA TYR A 237 -5.80 3.54 -31.74
C TYR A 237 -6.74 4.50 -32.48
N GLY A 238 -6.19 5.38 -33.32
CA GLY A 238 -7.00 6.30 -34.12
C GLY A 238 -8.01 5.58 -35.04
N ARG A 239 -7.58 4.49 -35.67
CA ARG A 239 -8.49 3.65 -36.50
C ARG A 239 -9.57 2.96 -35.67
N ALA A 240 -9.19 2.41 -34.52
CA ALA A 240 -10.13 1.77 -33.59
C ALA A 240 -11.14 2.79 -33.07
N LEU A 241 -10.68 3.96 -32.68
CA LEU A 241 -11.53 5.06 -32.21
C LEU A 241 -12.55 5.50 -33.28
N GLN A 242 -12.11 5.70 -34.52
CA GLN A 242 -13.01 6.03 -35.62
C GLN A 242 -14.04 4.92 -35.86
N TRP A 243 -13.64 3.65 -35.75
CA TRP A 243 -14.56 2.51 -35.89
C TRP A 243 -15.63 2.52 -34.80
N VAL A 244 -15.24 2.78 -33.55
CA VAL A 244 -16.17 2.89 -32.40
C VAL A 244 -17.12 4.07 -32.56
N LEU A 245 -16.60 5.26 -32.90
CA LEU A 245 -17.40 6.47 -33.08
C LEU A 245 -18.42 6.34 -34.22
N ASN A 246 -18.08 5.62 -35.29
CA ASN A 246 -18.97 5.35 -36.41
C ASN A 246 -20.05 4.31 -36.07
N ARG A 247 -19.88 3.50 -35.02
CA ARG A 247 -20.84 2.46 -34.61
C ARG A 247 -21.50 2.76 -33.26
N ARG A 248 -22.14 3.91 -33.17
CA ARG A 248 -22.76 4.42 -31.94
C ARG A 248 -23.69 3.40 -31.26
N GLY A 249 -24.52 2.68 -32.05
CA GLY A 249 -25.44 1.65 -31.50
C GLY A 249 -24.71 0.50 -30.81
N LEU A 250 -23.61 0.02 -31.40
CA LEU A 250 -22.78 -1.03 -30.79
C LEU A 250 -22.11 -0.54 -29.50
N THR A 251 -21.65 0.70 -29.50
CA THR A 251 -21.04 1.34 -28.33
C THR A 251 -22.03 1.45 -27.17
N TRP A 252 -23.26 1.91 -27.44
CA TRP A 252 -24.32 1.95 -26.43
C TRP A 252 -24.73 0.56 -25.93
N LEU A 253 -24.76 -0.44 -26.81
CA LEU A 253 -25.05 -1.82 -26.42
C LEU A 253 -23.93 -2.38 -25.52
N ALA A 254 -22.65 -2.15 -25.88
CA ALA A 254 -21.53 -2.54 -25.06
C ALA A 254 -21.54 -1.87 -23.69
N PHE A 255 -21.84 -0.57 -23.63
CA PHE A 255 -21.99 0.16 -22.38
C PHE A 255 -23.11 -0.44 -21.50
N GLY A 256 -24.31 -0.65 -22.08
CA GLY A 256 -25.42 -1.28 -21.36
C GLY A 256 -25.09 -2.70 -20.86
N ALA A 257 -24.44 -3.51 -21.71
CA ALA A 257 -24.01 -4.85 -21.34
C ALA A 257 -22.98 -4.82 -20.19
N THR A 258 -22.05 -3.85 -20.20
CA THR A 258 -21.10 -3.68 -19.10
C THR A 258 -21.79 -3.30 -17.79
N LEU A 259 -22.79 -2.42 -17.84
CA LEU A 259 -23.57 -2.05 -16.64
C LEU A 259 -24.33 -3.26 -16.08
N VAL A 260 -25.00 -4.02 -16.93
CA VAL A 260 -25.71 -5.24 -16.51
C VAL A 260 -24.74 -6.25 -15.91
N LEU A 261 -23.58 -6.48 -16.57
CA LEU A 261 -22.55 -7.38 -16.08
C LEU A 261 -22.01 -6.92 -14.72
N THR A 262 -21.79 -5.62 -14.54
CA THR A 262 -21.35 -5.05 -13.26
C THR A 262 -22.35 -5.34 -12.14
N VAL A 263 -23.65 -5.15 -12.38
CA VAL A 263 -24.68 -5.45 -11.39
C VAL A 263 -24.72 -6.94 -11.07
N VAL A 264 -24.70 -7.80 -12.10
CA VAL A 264 -24.71 -9.26 -11.92
C VAL A 264 -23.51 -9.72 -11.12
N LEU A 265 -22.30 -9.27 -11.48
CA LEU A 265 -21.09 -9.62 -10.75
C LEU A 265 -21.11 -9.08 -9.32
N TYR A 266 -21.57 -7.85 -9.10
CA TYR A 266 -21.73 -7.28 -7.77
C TYR A 266 -22.64 -8.11 -6.87
N LEU A 267 -23.72 -8.68 -7.40
CA LEU A 267 -24.62 -9.54 -6.65
C LEU A 267 -24.01 -10.92 -6.38
N TRP A 268 -23.20 -11.42 -7.29
CA TRP A 268 -22.69 -12.80 -7.24
C TRP A 268 -21.37 -12.94 -6.48
N VAL A 269 -20.51 -11.92 -6.48
CA VAL A 269 -19.20 -11.97 -5.80
C VAL A 269 -19.39 -12.02 -4.28
N PRO A 270 -18.75 -12.96 -3.55
CA PRO A 270 -18.73 -12.98 -2.10
C PRO A 270 -18.16 -11.68 -1.54
N LYS A 271 -18.86 -11.09 -0.58
CA LYS A 271 -18.46 -9.81 0.03
C LYS A 271 -17.79 -10.10 1.36
N GLY A 272 -16.55 -9.64 1.52
CA GLY A 272 -15.80 -9.73 2.75
C GLY A 272 -14.98 -8.46 2.97
N PHE A 273 -14.74 -8.11 4.24
CA PHE A 273 -13.96 -6.91 4.59
C PHE A 273 -12.46 -7.11 4.40
N PHE A 274 -11.99 -8.29 4.76
CA PHE A 274 -10.56 -8.62 4.64
C PHE A 274 -10.41 -9.94 3.90
N PRO A 275 -9.39 -10.07 3.05
CA PRO A 275 -9.05 -11.35 2.45
C PRO A 275 -8.64 -12.33 3.56
N VAL A 276 -9.00 -13.59 3.39
CA VAL A 276 -8.53 -14.67 4.27
C VAL A 276 -7.02 -14.80 4.04
N GLN A 277 -6.24 -14.52 5.09
CA GLN A 277 -4.78 -14.69 5.05
C GLN A 277 -4.42 -16.01 5.72
N ASP A 278 -3.60 -16.80 5.06
CA ASP A 278 -2.94 -17.93 5.69
C ASP A 278 -1.78 -17.41 6.53
N THR A 279 -1.94 -17.46 7.85
CA THR A 279 -0.90 -17.07 8.81
C THR A 279 0.00 -18.23 9.20
N GLY A 280 -0.21 -19.42 8.62
CA GLY A 280 0.47 -20.64 9.02
C GLY A 280 0.14 -21.09 10.45
N THR A 281 -0.93 -20.55 11.05
CA THR A 281 -1.35 -20.86 12.41
C THR A 281 -2.75 -21.43 12.40
N LEU A 282 -2.92 -22.64 12.89
CA LEU A 282 -4.21 -23.26 13.12
C LEU A 282 -4.57 -23.13 14.60
N GLN A 283 -5.79 -22.67 14.87
CA GLN A 283 -6.35 -22.66 16.23
C GLN A 283 -7.48 -23.69 16.30
N ALA A 284 -7.33 -24.62 17.22
CA ALA A 284 -8.34 -25.64 17.50
C ALA A 284 -8.79 -25.54 18.97
N THR A 285 -10.06 -25.70 19.20
CA THR A 285 -10.62 -25.81 20.56
C THR A 285 -11.15 -27.22 20.75
N THR A 286 -10.73 -27.85 21.83
CA THR A 286 -11.18 -29.20 22.21
C THR A 286 -12.13 -29.08 23.39
N GLU A 287 -13.24 -29.77 23.34
CA GLU A 287 -14.23 -29.78 24.41
C GLU A 287 -14.40 -31.22 24.92
N ALA A 288 -14.47 -31.36 26.21
CA ALA A 288 -14.80 -32.61 26.90
C ALA A 288 -15.97 -32.38 27.85
N ASP A 289 -16.44 -33.47 28.50
CA ASP A 289 -17.50 -33.37 29.48
C ASP A 289 -17.10 -32.41 30.61
N GLN A 290 -18.08 -31.59 31.06
CA GLN A 290 -17.84 -30.57 32.09
C GLN A 290 -17.40 -31.16 33.43
N SER A 291 -17.70 -32.42 33.69
CA SER A 291 -17.32 -33.17 34.90
C SER A 291 -15.94 -33.77 34.83
N ILE A 292 -15.21 -33.65 33.72
CA ILE A 292 -13.89 -34.23 33.55
C ILE A 292 -12.89 -33.62 34.55
N SER A 293 -12.05 -34.44 35.19
CA SER A 293 -10.99 -33.94 36.04
C SER A 293 -9.86 -33.30 35.20
N PHE A 294 -9.17 -32.32 35.79
CA PHE A 294 -8.01 -31.70 35.13
C PHE A 294 -6.96 -32.75 34.69
N ALA A 295 -6.67 -33.74 35.52
CA ALA A 295 -5.71 -34.80 35.20
C ALA A 295 -6.13 -35.61 33.97
N ALA A 296 -7.41 -35.97 33.86
CA ALA A 296 -7.92 -36.72 32.73
C ALA A 296 -7.96 -35.84 31.43
N MET A 297 -8.24 -34.55 31.58
CA MET A 297 -8.19 -33.61 30.43
C MET A 297 -6.75 -33.40 29.98
N ALA A 298 -5.79 -33.26 30.91
CA ALA A 298 -4.38 -33.10 30.59
C ALA A 298 -3.83 -34.31 29.83
N GLU A 299 -4.14 -35.53 30.27
CA GLU A 299 -3.74 -36.74 29.57
C GLU A 299 -4.28 -36.82 28.14
N ARG A 300 -5.56 -36.48 27.93
CA ARG A 300 -6.16 -36.48 26.60
C ARG A 300 -5.56 -35.43 25.71
N GLN A 301 -5.34 -34.23 26.23
CA GLN A 301 -4.75 -33.12 25.50
C GLN A 301 -3.29 -33.41 25.11
N GLN A 302 -2.53 -34.03 25.98
CA GLN A 302 -1.15 -34.44 25.69
C GLN A 302 -1.11 -35.46 24.55
N ARG A 303 -1.96 -36.52 24.62
CA ARG A 303 -2.07 -37.51 23.52
C ARG A 303 -2.45 -36.87 22.19
N LEU A 304 -3.38 -35.90 22.21
CA LEU A 304 -3.76 -35.18 21.03
C LEU A 304 -2.62 -34.33 20.45
N ALA A 305 -1.91 -33.59 21.31
CA ALA A 305 -0.75 -32.80 20.91
C ALA A 305 0.39 -33.67 20.33
N GLU A 306 0.69 -34.82 20.96
CA GLU A 306 1.65 -35.78 20.42
C GLU A 306 1.26 -36.32 19.05
N ARG A 307 -0.03 -36.57 18.84
CA ARG A 307 -0.54 -37.01 17.52
C ARG A 307 -0.43 -35.94 16.45
N ILE A 308 -0.74 -34.70 16.79
CA ILE A 308 -0.63 -33.56 15.87
C ILE A 308 0.83 -33.29 15.51
N LEU A 309 1.77 -33.40 16.47
CA LEU A 309 3.20 -33.22 16.23
C LEU A 309 3.84 -34.30 15.31
N GLN A 310 3.16 -35.43 15.09
CA GLN A 310 3.61 -36.45 14.13
C GLN A 310 3.42 -36.01 12.66
N ASP A 311 2.60 -34.99 12.40
CA ASP A 311 2.41 -34.46 11.05
C ASP A 311 3.64 -33.60 10.67
N PRO A 312 4.34 -33.89 9.55
CA PRO A 312 5.51 -33.15 9.12
C PRO A 312 5.22 -31.68 8.76
N ALA A 313 3.96 -31.32 8.51
CA ALA A 313 3.55 -29.93 8.26
C ALA A 313 3.45 -29.10 9.55
N VAL A 314 3.43 -29.74 10.75
CA VAL A 314 3.30 -29.06 12.02
C VAL A 314 4.68 -28.81 12.63
N LYS A 315 5.03 -27.53 12.76
CA LYS A 315 6.31 -27.12 13.36
C LYS A 315 6.30 -27.15 14.88
N SER A 316 5.20 -26.73 15.49
CA SER A 316 5.06 -26.66 16.95
C SER A 316 3.58 -26.66 17.35
N VAL A 317 3.26 -27.16 18.51
CA VAL A 317 1.93 -27.14 19.14
C VAL A 317 2.05 -26.50 20.51
N SER A 318 1.21 -25.50 20.76
CA SER A 318 1.01 -24.93 22.10
C SER A 318 -0.42 -25.21 22.53
N SER A 319 -0.58 -25.89 23.66
CA SER A 319 -1.87 -26.32 24.14
C SER A 319 -2.11 -25.81 25.56
N PHE A 320 -3.34 -25.33 25.80
CA PHE A 320 -3.77 -24.76 27.08
C PHE A 320 -5.03 -25.46 27.54
N ILE A 321 -5.15 -25.72 28.83
CA ILE A 321 -6.32 -26.35 29.42
C ILE A 321 -6.98 -25.39 30.39
N GLY A 322 -8.32 -25.25 30.29
CA GLY A 322 -9.10 -24.46 31.22
C GLY A 322 -9.26 -22.99 30.85
N VAL A 323 -8.71 -22.55 29.70
CA VAL A 323 -8.84 -21.16 29.21
C VAL A 323 -9.19 -21.19 27.73
N ASP A 324 -10.30 -20.58 27.35
CA ASP A 324 -10.57 -20.29 25.94
C ASP A 324 -10.37 -18.80 25.66
N GLY A 325 -10.17 -18.43 24.39
CA GLY A 325 -9.93 -17.03 23.98
C GLY A 325 -11.10 -16.10 24.26
N ALA A 326 -12.29 -16.61 24.51
CA ALA A 326 -13.51 -15.87 24.76
C ALA A 326 -13.91 -15.82 26.26
N ASN A 327 -13.50 -16.81 27.03
CA ASN A 327 -13.83 -16.92 28.45
C ASN A 327 -12.58 -16.96 29.31
N THR A 328 -12.47 -15.99 30.22
CA THR A 328 -11.39 -15.91 31.21
C THR A 328 -11.65 -16.77 32.45
N THR A 329 -12.80 -17.39 32.56
CA THR A 329 -13.16 -18.32 33.66
C THR A 329 -12.57 -19.70 33.40
N LEU A 330 -11.90 -20.25 34.39
CA LEU A 330 -11.37 -21.61 34.36
C LEU A 330 -12.48 -22.60 34.08
N ASN A 331 -12.41 -23.23 32.91
CA ASN A 331 -13.30 -24.33 32.53
C ASN A 331 -12.44 -25.58 32.32
N THR A 332 -12.57 -26.56 33.18
CA THR A 332 -11.77 -27.79 33.16
C THR A 332 -12.04 -28.70 31.96
N GLY A 333 -13.19 -28.54 31.30
CA GLY A 333 -13.59 -29.32 30.12
C GLY A 333 -13.11 -28.78 28.78
N ARG A 334 -12.39 -27.65 28.75
CA ARG A 334 -11.88 -27.07 27.50
C ARG A 334 -10.38 -26.98 27.46
#